data_bbde9c48f503d989fb1cacd5297d177b
#
_entry.id   bbde9c48f503d989fb1cacd5297d177b
#
_cell.length_a   1.000
_cell.length_b   1.000
_cell.length_c   1.000
_cell.angle_alpha   90.00
_cell.angle_beta   90.00
_cell.angle_gamma   90.00
#
_symmetry.space_group_name_H-M   'P 1'
#
loop_
_entity.id
_entity.type
_entity.pdbx_description
1 polymer ?
#
loop_
_entity_poly.entity_id
_entity_poly.type
_entity_poly.pdbx_seq_one_letter_code
_entity_poly.pdbx_strand_id
1 'polypeptide(L)'
;MDNGLEHENTFAVIGAGMSGVLAGIKLMEAGYPFQIFEKADRVGGTWRENTYPGIACDVPSHIYSYSFELNPDWSEFTSPGSEVQEYFERVSKRYGVDSHIRFNEAVTRCTWMGDRWEIETEKGNVEQFRWVIAATGILHHPKYPEIEGLDDFEGPMFHTARWDHDVSIEGKKIGLIGTGSSGVQITAAVAPEVEKLSVFQRTAQWIVPNERVVYTEEEKEAFRTDADLLRTLHTEMSTAFNDGFATSVI
;
A
#
# COMPACT_ATOMS: atom_id res chain seq x y z
N MET A 1 -15.63 -26.66 30.95
CA MET A 1 -15.72 -25.31 31.56
C MET A 1 -15.16 -24.38 30.51
N ASP A 2 -16.05 -23.82 29.75
CA ASP A 2 -15.74 -22.92 28.64
C ASP A 2 -15.26 -21.60 29.24
N ASN A 3 -14.01 -21.22 28.95
CA ASN A 3 -13.43 -20.02 29.52
C ASN A 3 -14.07 -18.79 28.86
N GLY A 4 -15.14 -18.29 29.47
CA GLY A 4 -15.83 -17.08 29.03
C GLY A 4 -14.97 -15.80 28.92
N LEU A 5 -13.69 -15.90 29.22
CA LEU A 5 -12.70 -14.81 29.06
C LEU A 5 -12.06 -14.75 27.67
N GLU A 6 -12.15 -15.83 26.88
CA GLU A 6 -11.55 -15.86 25.52
C GLU A 6 -12.28 -14.98 24.50
N HIS A 7 -13.53 -14.62 24.74
CA HIS A 7 -14.31 -13.80 23.81
C HIS A 7 -14.41 -12.31 24.19
N GLU A 8 -13.95 -11.91 25.38
CA GLU A 8 -14.14 -10.53 25.85
C GLU A 8 -13.25 -9.49 25.14
N ASN A 9 -12.12 -9.90 24.56
CA ASN A 9 -11.20 -8.97 23.92
C ASN A 9 -10.73 -9.44 22.53
N THR A 10 -11.65 -9.90 21.70
CA THR A 10 -11.34 -10.29 20.32
C THR A 10 -11.36 -9.09 19.38
N PHE A 11 -10.41 -9.05 18.43
CA PHE A 11 -10.28 -8.00 17.44
C PHE A 11 -10.58 -8.52 16.04
N ALA A 12 -11.41 -7.79 15.30
CA ALA A 12 -11.48 -7.89 13.84
C ALA A 12 -10.59 -6.80 13.23
N VAL A 13 -9.69 -7.17 12.35
CA VAL A 13 -8.90 -6.23 11.56
C VAL A 13 -9.36 -6.32 10.11
N ILE A 14 -9.76 -5.21 9.51
CA ILE A 14 -10.29 -5.18 8.16
C ILE A 14 -9.24 -4.66 7.20
N GLY A 15 -8.71 -5.55 6.37
CA GLY A 15 -7.63 -5.30 5.41
C GLY A 15 -6.27 -5.78 5.90
N ALA A 16 -5.49 -6.38 4.99
CA ALA A 16 -4.13 -6.88 5.20
C ALA A 16 -3.09 -6.06 4.41
N GLY A 17 -3.29 -4.77 4.28
CA GLY A 17 -2.25 -3.82 3.87
C GLY A 17 -1.26 -3.56 5.01
N MET A 18 -0.35 -2.59 4.82
CA MET A 18 0.66 -2.24 5.82
C MET A 18 0.08 -2.04 7.24
N SER A 19 -1.06 -1.35 7.37
CA SER A 19 -1.68 -1.08 8.67
C SER A 19 -2.28 -2.33 9.31
N GLY A 20 -2.86 -3.23 8.51
CA GLY A 20 -3.44 -4.47 9.01
C GLY A 20 -2.39 -5.48 9.45
N VAL A 21 -1.29 -5.60 8.70
CA VAL A 21 -0.13 -6.42 9.12
C VAL A 21 0.47 -5.88 10.41
N LEU A 22 0.67 -4.55 10.51
CA LEU A 22 1.13 -3.92 11.76
C LEU A 22 0.20 -4.20 12.94
N ALA A 23 -1.11 -4.03 12.73
CA ALA A 23 -2.10 -4.31 13.77
C ALA A 23 -2.02 -5.76 14.24
N GLY A 24 -1.92 -6.72 13.31
CA GLY A 24 -1.74 -8.14 13.63
C GLY A 24 -0.50 -8.39 14.48
N ILE A 25 0.66 -7.86 14.08
CA ILE A 25 1.92 -7.98 14.85
C ILE A 25 1.74 -7.46 16.29
N LYS A 26 1.16 -6.26 16.43
CA LYS A 26 0.99 -5.63 17.74
C LYS A 26 -0.03 -6.34 18.62
N LEU A 27 -1.09 -6.90 18.05
CA LEU A 27 -2.06 -7.71 18.76
C LEU A 27 -1.44 -9.04 19.24
N MET A 28 -0.60 -9.69 18.41
CA MET A 28 0.16 -10.88 18.81
C MET A 28 1.13 -10.58 19.96
N GLU A 29 1.91 -9.50 19.86
CA GLU A 29 2.83 -9.05 20.92
C GLU A 29 2.09 -8.79 22.25
N ALA A 30 0.87 -8.24 22.16
CA ALA A 30 0.05 -7.94 23.33
C ALA A 30 -0.77 -9.15 23.84
N GLY A 31 -0.74 -10.29 23.15
CA GLY A 31 -1.48 -11.51 23.53
C GLY A 31 -3.00 -11.43 23.31
N TYR A 32 -3.47 -10.55 22.44
CA TYR A 32 -4.90 -10.45 22.12
C TYR A 32 -5.30 -11.37 20.98
N PRO A 33 -6.41 -12.10 21.07
CA PRO A 33 -6.95 -12.87 19.98
C PRO A 33 -7.53 -11.94 18.90
N PHE A 34 -7.25 -12.24 17.63
CA PHE A 34 -7.72 -11.45 16.50
C PHE A 34 -7.90 -12.28 15.24
N GLN A 35 -8.66 -11.74 14.31
CA GLN A 35 -8.82 -12.22 12.95
C GLN A 35 -8.66 -11.04 11.98
N ILE A 36 -7.84 -11.21 10.96
CA ILE A 36 -7.73 -10.25 9.85
C ILE A 36 -8.57 -10.77 8.68
N PHE A 37 -9.37 -9.90 8.09
CA PHE A 37 -10.14 -10.16 6.88
C PHE A 37 -9.53 -9.39 5.72
N GLU A 38 -9.14 -10.11 4.67
CA GLU A 38 -8.59 -9.52 3.45
C GLU A 38 -9.39 -9.98 2.23
N LYS A 39 -9.87 -9.00 1.44
CA LYS A 39 -10.64 -9.28 0.22
C LYS A 39 -9.86 -9.99 -0.87
N ALA A 40 -8.54 -9.84 -0.87
CA ALA A 40 -7.67 -10.41 -1.88
C ALA A 40 -6.96 -11.68 -1.40
N ASP A 41 -6.19 -12.27 -2.29
CA ASP A 41 -5.50 -13.55 -2.13
C ASP A 41 -4.17 -13.46 -1.35
N ARG A 42 -3.68 -12.24 -1.07
CA ARG A 42 -2.41 -11.99 -0.37
C ARG A 42 -2.37 -10.60 0.29
N VAL A 43 -1.42 -10.42 1.18
CA VAL A 43 -1.17 -9.12 1.84
C VAL A 43 -0.66 -8.07 0.85
N GLY A 44 -0.63 -6.80 1.27
CA GLY A 44 0.04 -5.72 0.54
C GLY A 44 -0.80 -4.48 0.26
N GLY A 45 -2.13 -4.61 0.15
CA GLY A 45 -3.03 -3.46 -0.04
C GLY A 45 -2.66 -2.63 -1.28
N THR A 46 -2.30 -1.37 -1.10
CA THR A 46 -1.92 -0.43 -2.17
C THR A 46 -0.82 -0.99 -3.08
N TRP A 47 0.19 -1.62 -2.52
CA TRP A 47 1.36 -2.11 -3.26
C TRP A 47 1.07 -3.38 -4.05
N ARG A 48 0.10 -4.18 -3.64
CA ARG A 48 -0.45 -5.28 -4.41
C ARG A 48 -1.39 -4.80 -5.52
N GLU A 49 -2.26 -3.82 -5.21
CA GLU A 49 -3.32 -3.39 -6.13
C GLU A 49 -2.81 -2.53 -7.29
N ASN A 50 -1.76 -1.77 -7.08
CA ASN A 50 -1.22 -0.87 -8.08
C ASN A 50 -0.02 -1.51 -8.77
N THR A 51 -0.16 -1.72 -10.08
CA THR A 51 0.85 -2.39 -10.91
C THR A 51 1.17 -1.59 -12.19
N TYR A 52 0.80 -0.31 -12.22
CA TYR A 52 1.06 0.55 -13.36
C TYR A 52 2.57 0.76 -13.57
N PRO A 53 3.00 1.01 -14.81
CA PRO A 53 4.41 1.27 -15.13
C PRO A 53 4.99 2.43 -14.33
N GLY A 54 6.15 2.24 -13.76
CA GLY A 54 6.85 3.26 -12.99
C GLY A 54 6.36 3.43 -11.55
N ILE A 55 5.48 2.55 -11.05
CA ILE A 55 5.08 2.61 -9.64
C ILE A 55 6.28 2.48 -8.71
N ALA A 56 6.45 3.46 -7.84
CA ALA A 56 7.48 3.50 -6.81
C ALA A 56 6.97 4.20 -5.56
N CYS A 57 7.71 4.06 -4.48
CA CYS A 57 7.44 4.83 -3.27
C CYS A 57 7.77 6.30 -3.49
N ASP A 58 6.95 7.22 -2.99
CA ASP A 58 7.16 8.68 -3.09
C ASP A 58 8.03 9.22 -1.92
N VAL A 59 8.35 8.36 -0.96
CA VAL A 59 9.20 8.71 0.18
C VAL A 59 10.42 7.78 0.23
N PRO A 60 11.51 8.17 0.92
CA PRO A 60 12.69 7.32 1.03
C PRO A 60 12.37 5.92 1.55
N SER A 61 12.87 4.89 0.89
CA SER A 61 12.55 3.49 1.19
C SER A 61 12.90 3.09 2.62
N HIS A 62 13.99 3.61 3.17
CA HIS A 62 14.40 3.31 4.53
C HIS A 62 13.44 3.82 5.60
N ILE A 63 12.65 4.87 5.33
CA ILE A 63 11.59 5.32 6.24
C ILE A 63 10.23 4.68 5.96
N TYR A 64 10.05 4.09 4.77
CA TYR A 64 8.83 3.37 4.40
C TYR A 64 8.88 1.91 4.85
N SER A 65 9.32 1.72 6.09
CA SER A 65 9.51 0.43 6.76
C SER A 65 8.93 0.51 8.16
N TYR A 66 8.62 -0.63 8.75
CA TYR A 66 8.34 -0.66 10.19
C TYR A 66 9.65 -0.40 10.96
N SER A 67 9.61 0.48 11.94
CA SER A 67 10.79 0.87 12.72
C SER A 67 11.46 -0.29 13.48
N PHE A 68 10.73 -1.36 13.71
CA PHE A 68 11.22 -2.59 14.35
C PHE A 68 11.67 -3.66 13.36
N GLU A 69 11.48 -3.45 12.05
CA GLU A 69 11.84 -4.39 10.98
C GLU A 69 12.37 -3.62 9.78
N LEU A 70 13.56 -3.01 9.93
CA LEU A 70 14.20 -2.26 8.87
C LEU A 70 14.69 -3.20 7.75
N ASN A 71 14.66 -2.71 6.50
CA ASN A 71 15.13 -3.47 5.36
C ASN A 71 16.48 -2.92 4.87
N PRO A 72 17.57 -3.68 4.95
CA PRO A 72 18.87 -3.26 4.44
C PRO A 72 19.02 -3.40 2.92
N ASP A 73 18.07 -4.11 2.29
CA ASP A 73 18.21 -4.59 0.91
C ASP A 73 17.45 -3.76 -0.12
N TRP A 74 16.97 -2.57 0.23
CA TRP A 74 16.34 -1.70 -0.74
C TRP A 74 17.24 -1.45 -1.94
N SER A 75 16.70 -1.58 -3.15
CA SER A 75 17.48 -1.34 -4.36
C SER A 75 17.76 0.14 -4.61
N GLU A 76 16.85 1.00 -4.18
CA GLU A 76 16.84 2.42 -4.50
C GLU A 76 16.39 3.27 -3.31
N PHE A 77 16.74 4.55 -3.35
CA PHE A 77 16.26 5.54 -2.38
C PHE A 77 14.74 5.63 -2.33
N THR A 78 14.08 5.51 -3.50
CA THR A 78 12.63 5.39 -3.67
C THR A 78 12.34 4.10 -4.43
N SER A 79 12.20 2.99 -3.70
CA SER A 79 12.13 1.66 -4.29
C SER A 79 10.87 1.42 -5.10
N PRO A 80 10.94 0.55 -6.12
CA PRO A 80 9.79 0.09 -6.90
C PRO A 80 8.70 -0.50 -6.00
N GLY A 81 7.45 -0.37 -6.44
CA GLY A 81 6.29 -0.88 -5.70
C GLY A 81 6.35 -2.39 -5.44
N SER A 82 6.96 -3.16 -6.33
CA SER A 82 7.18 -4.60 -6.16
C SER A 82 8.05 -4.93 -4.94
N GLU A 83 9.13 -4.18 -4.71
CA GLU A 83 9.98 -4.38 -3.53
C GLU A 83 9.26 -4.04 -2.23
N VAL A 84 8.42 -3.00 -2.26
CA VAL A 84 7.59 -2.63 -1.09
C VAL A 84 6.57 -3.72 -0.82
N GLN A 85 5.96 -4.31 -1.86
CA GLN A 85 5.07 -5.46 -1.74
C GLN A 85 5.78 -6.66 -1.12
N GLU A 86 6.96 -7.03 -1.64
CA GLU A 86 7.78 -8.14 -1.14
C GLU A 86 8.20 -7.92 0.33
N TYR A 87 8.51 -6.69 0.71
CA TYR A 87 8.83 -6.34 2.08
C TYR A 87 7.65 -6.67 3.02
N PHE A 88 6.43 -6.23 2.72
CA PHE A 88 5.26 -6.51 3.56
C PHE A 88 4.89 -7.99 3.59
N GLU A 89 5.03 -8.71 2.49
CA GLU A 89 4.84 -10.16 2.46
C GLU A 89 5.86 -10.88 3.35
N ARG A 90 7.13 -10.50 3.26
CA ARG A 90 8.19 -11.06 4.09
C ARG A 90 7.96 -10.79 5.58
N VAL A 91 7.59 -9.57 5.93
CA VAL A 91 7.29 -9.19 7.32
C VAL A 91 6.09 -9.97 7.86
N SER A 92 4.99 -10.05 7.11
CA SER A 92 3.80 -10.81 7.52
C SER A 92 4.15 -12.27 7.82
N LYS A 93 4.91 -12.92 6.94
CA LYS A 93 5.39 -14.30 7.13
C LYS A 93 6.34 -14.43 8.32
N ARG A 94 7.32 -13.54 8.44
CA ARG A 94 8.32 -13.56 9.51
C ARG A 94 7.70 -13.48 10.89
N TYR A 95 6.69 -12.65 11.04
CA TYR A 95 5.97 -12.47 12.31
C TYR A 95 4.79 -13.43 12.49
N GLY A 96 4.51 -14.29 11.51
CA GLY A 96 3.44 -15.30 11.59
C GLY A 96 2.01 -14.73 11.48
N VAL A 97 1.87 -13.49 11.02
CA VAL A 97 0.55 -12.83 10.88
C VAL A 97 -0.32 -13.55 9.84
N ASP A 98 0.28 -14.14 8.82
CA ASP A 98 -0.42 -14.84 7.73
C ASP A 98 -1.40 -15.90 8.24
N SER A 99 -1.07 -16.59 9.35
CA SER A 99 -1.94 -17.61 9.95
C SER A 99 -3.23 -17.04 10.56
N HIS A 100 -3.30 -15.73 10.74
CA HIS A 100 -4.45 -15.00 11.27
C HIS A 100 -5.21 -14.23 10.19
N ILE A 101 -4.89 -14.43 8.91
CA ILE A 101 -5.55 -13.75 7.79
C ILE A 101 -6.49 -14.71 7.08
N ARG A 102 -7.73 -14.30 6.91
CA ARG A 102 -8.66 -14.93 5.97
C ARG A 102 -8.61 -14.16 4.66
N PHE A 103 -7.93 -14.75 3.70
CA PHE A 103 -7.84 -14.23 2.34
C PHE A 103 -9.09 -14.54 1.53
N ASN A 104 -9.31 -13.75 0.47
CA ASN A 104 -10.49 -13.85 -0.40
C ASN A 104 -11.80 -13.78 0.40
N GLU A 105 -11.83 -12.92 1.40
CA GLU A 105 -12.99 -12.75 2.28
C GLU A 105 -13.21 -11.27 2.59
N ALA A 106 -13.96 -10.59 1.73
CA ALA A 106 -14.30 -9.19 1.92
C ALA A 106 -15.34 -9.01 3.02
N VAL A 107 -15.09 -8.07 3.93
CA VAL A 107 -16.10 -7.60 4.88
C VAL A 107 -17.07 -6.70 4.14
N THR A 108 -18.36 -7.01 4.22
CA THR A 108 -19.43 -6.26 3.56
C THR A 108 -20.17 -5.34 4.51
N ARG A 109 -20.21 -5.70 5.80
CA ARG A 109 -20.87 -4.88 6.82
C ARG A 109 -20.24 -5.06 8.19
N CYS A 110 -20.24 -3.96 8.96
CA CYS A 110 -19.89 -3.92 10.37
C CYS A 110 -21.02 -3.24 11.12
N THR A 111 -21.69 -3.94 12.02
CA THR A 111 -22.83 -3.43 12.79
C THR A 111 -22.52 -3.41 14.27
N TRP A 112 -22.68 -2.26 14.92
CA TRP A 112 -22.54 -2.15 16.37
C TRP A 112 -23.80 -2.67 17.08
N MET A 113 -23.65 -3.70 17.91
CA MET A 113 -24.76 -4.38 18.58
C MET A 113 -24.98 -3.90 20.03
N GLY A 114 -24.35 -2.81 20.42
CA GLY A 114 -24.47 -2.22 21.76
C GLY A 114 -23.26 -2.50 22.66
N ASP A 115 -22.66 -3.69 22.57
CA ASP A 115 -21.48 -4.08 23.35
C ASP A 115 -20.37 -4.71 22.50
N ARG A 116 -20.68 -5.10 21.25
CA ARG A 116 -19.74 -5.73 20.31
C ARG A 116 -20.08 -5.40 18.87
N TRP A 117 -19.16 -5.69 17.98
CA TRP A 117 -19.35 -5.57 16.54
C TRP A 117 -19.75 -6.90 15.93
N GLU A 118 -20.74 -6.88 15.08
CA GLU A 118 -21.07 -7.96 14.17
C GLU A 118 -20.47 -7.67 12.80
N ILE A 119 -19.68 -8.62 12.29
CA ILE A 119 -18.97 -8.53 11.03
C ILE A 119 -19.61 -9.51 10.06
N GLU A 120 -20.08 -9.01 8.93
CA GLU A 120 -20.60 -9.83 7.83
C GLU A 120 -19.59 -9.82 6.69
N THR A 121 -19.39 -10.97 6.06
CA THR A 121 -18.50 -11.12 4.91
C THR A 121 -19.27 -11.50 3.65
N GLU A 122 -18.65 -11.30 2.48
CA GLU A 122 -19.24 -11.69 1.19
C GLU A 122 -19.55 -13.19 1.06
N LYS A 123 -18.88 -14.03 1.87
CA LYS A 123 -19.12 -15.47 1.94
C LYS A 123 -20.35 -15.83 2.79
N GLY A 124 -21.01 -14.85 3.39
CA GLY A 124 -22.14 -15.03 4.27
C GLY A 124 -21.78 -15.44 5.70
N ASN A 125 -20.50 -15.37 6.07
CA ASN A 125 -20.08 -15.55 7.45
C ASN A 125 -20.51 -14.35 8.28
N VAL A 126 -21.03 -14.61 9.50
CA VAL A 126 -21.40 -13.59 10.48
C VAL A 126 -20.71 -13.93 11.80
N GLU A 127 -19.86 -13.05 12.28
CA GLU A 127 -19.05 -13.26 13.49
C GLU A 127 -19.05 -12.02 14.36
N GLN A 128 -18.82 -12.20 15.66
CA GLN A 128 -18.85 -11.10 16.63
C GLN A 128 -17.48 -10.86 17.24
N PHE A 129 -17.11 -9.58 17.33
CA PHE A 129 -15.82 -9.11 17.87
C PHE A 129 -16.07 -7.96 18.84
N ARG A 130 -15.24 -7.87 19.87
CA ARG A 130 -15.31 -6.75 20.80
C ARG A 130 -14.81 -5.45 20.17
N TRP A 131 -13.80 -5.54 19.34
CA TRP A 131 -13.14 -4.40 18.72
C TRP A 131 -12.98 -4.57 17.21
N VAL A 132 -13.03 -3.46 16.49
CA VAL A 132 -12.75 -3.42 15.05
C VAL A 132 -11.63 -2.43 14.78
N ILE A 133 -10.62 -2.87 14.05
CA ILE A 133 -9.57 -2.02 13.49
C ILE A 133 -9.81 -1.91 11.98
N ALA A 134 -10.21 -0.73 11.55
CA ALA A 134 -10.43 -0.45 10.12
C ALA A 134 -9.08 -0.11 9.45
N ALA A 135 -8.41 -1.12 8.90
CA ALA A 135 -7.18 -0.99 8.12
C ALA A 135 -7.45 -1.01 6.61
N THR A 136 -8.58 -0.42 6.20
CA THR A 136 -9.17 -0.54 4.86
C THR A 136 -8.44 0.22 3.77
N GLY A 137 -7.50 1.10 4.13
CA GLY A 137 -6.84 2.00 3.17
C GLY A 137 -7.76 3.11 2.66
N ILE A 138 -7.19 4.06 1.91
CA ILE A 138 -7.89 5.24 1.41
C ILE A 138 -7.84 5.40 -0.11
N LEU A 139 -7.02 4.62 -0.81
CA LEU A 139 -6.73 4.79 -2.25
C LEU A 139 -7.07 3.55 -3.09
N HIS A 140 -7.95 2.66 -2.64
CA HIS A 140 -8.20 1.39 -3.34
C HIS A 140 -9.53 1.34 -4.13
N HIS A 141 -10.35 2.39 -4.06
CA HIS A 141 -11.55 2.52 -4.87
C HIS A 141 -11.30 3.50 -6.02
N PRO A 142 -11.10 3.01 -7.26
CA PRO A 142 -10.96 3.87 -8.42
C PRO A 142 -12.19 4.73 -8.62
N LYS A 143 -11.98 6.02 -8.91
CA LYS A 143 -13.04 6.93 -9.30
C LYS A 143 -12.72 7.53 -10.66
N TYR A 144 -13.59 7.26 -11.63
CA TYR A 144 -13.50 7.91 -12.93
C TYR A 144 -13.97 9.36 -12.86
N PRO A 145 -13.37 10.26 -13.64
CA PRO A 145 -13.82 11.64 -13.69
C PRO A 145 -15.19 11.75 -14.37
N GLU A 146 -15.99 12.71 -13.94
CA GLU A 146 -17.27 13.04 -14.57
C GLU A 146 -16.99 13.95 -15.78
N ILE A 147 -16.75 13.33 -16.94
CA ILE A 147 -16.48 14.01 -18.23
C ILE A 147 -17.59 13.58 -19.19
N GLU A 148 -18.24 14.58 -19.81
CA GLU A 148 -19.25 14.31 -20.84
C GLU A 148 -18.61 13.58 -22.04
N GLY A 149 -19.25 12.49 -22.48
CA GLY A 149 -18.76 11.65 -23.57
C GLY A 149 -17.63 10.70 -23.20
N LEU A 150 -17.30 10.54 -21.89
CA LEU A 150 -16.26 9.59 -21.50
C LEU A 150 -16.57 8.16 -21.94
N ASP A 151 -17.83 7.77 -21.83
CA ASP A 151 -18.31 6.44 -22.22
C ASP A 151 -18.44 6.26 -23.76
N ASP A 152 -18.33 7.35 -24.55
CA ASP A 152 -18.33 7.31 -26.02
C ASP A 152 -16.95 6.98 -26.59
N PHE A 153 -15.92 6.88 -25.73
CA PHE A 153 -14.58 6.52 -26.17
C PHE A 153 -14.50 5.04 -26.56
N GLU A 154 -14.23 4.77 -27.83
CA GLU A 154 -14.21 3.40 -28.39
C GLU A 154 -12.91 2.63 -28.13
N GLY A 155 -11.87 3.28 -27.64
CA GLY A 155 -10.57 2.64 -27.33
C GLY A 155 -10.52 2.00 -25.94
N PRO A 156 -9.47 1.23 -25.66
CA PRO A 156 -9.23 0.73 -24.30
C PRO A 156 -9.12 1.88 -23.30
N MET A 157 -9.89 1.80 -22.21
CA MET A 157 -9.89 2.78 -21.13
C MET A 157 -9.91 2.08 -19.79
N PHE A 158 -8.97 2.42 -18.91
CA PHE A 158 -8.88 1.85 -17.58
C PHE A 158 -8.31 2.86 -16.58
N HIS A 159 -8.64 2.67 -15.31
CA HIS A 159 -8.08 3.47 -14.24
C HIS A 159 -6.67 2.97 -13.89
N THR A 160 -5.75 3.87 -13.56
CA THR A 160 -4.35 3.53 -13.25
C THR A 160 -4.21 2.52 -12.10
N ALA A 161 -5.09 2.59 -11.09
CA ALA A 161 -5.15 1.61 -10.00
C ALA A 161 -5.72 0.22 -10.42
N ARG A 162 -6.07 0.05 -11.68
CA ARG A 162 -6.52 -1.20 -12.31
C ARG A 162 -5.88 -1.28 -13.69
N TRP A 163 -4.55 -1.21 -13.70
CA TRP A 163 -3.79 -1.26 -14.93
C TRP A 163 -4.06 -2.55 -15.68
N ASP A 164 -4.44 -2.40 -16.96
CA ASP A 164 -4.72 -3.55 -17.83
C ASP A 164 -3.43 -3.93 -18.59
N HIS A 165 -2.79 -4.98 -18.13
CA HIS A 165 -1.53 -5.48 -18.70
C HIS A 165 -1.73 -6.20 -20.05
N ASP A 166 -2.95 -6.55 -20.43
CA ASP A 166 -3.26 -7.18 -21.70
C ASP A 166 -3.35 -6.15 -22.84
N VAL A 167 -3.44 -4.86 -22.49
CA VAL A 167 -3.46 -3.76 -23.47
C VAL A 167 -2.03 -3.26 -23.72
N SER A 168 -1.49 -3.55 -24.93
CA SER A 168 -0.21 -2.99 -25.36
C SER A 168 -0.31 -1.49 -25.58
N ILE A 169 0.61 -0.74 -24.98
CA ILE A 169 0.76 0.71 -25.15
C ILE A 169 1.84 1.08 -26.15
N GLU A 170 2.69 0.14 -26.56
CA GLU A 170 3.84 0.38 -27.43
C GLU A 170 3.42 0.98 -28.76
N GLY A 171 4.02 2.10 -29.14
CA GLY A 171 3.74 2.83 -30.37
C GLY A 171 2.32 3.39 -30.46
N LYS A 172 1.56 3.46 -29.37
CA LYS A 172 0.18 3.99 -29.37
C LYS A 172 0.14 5.48 -29.02
N LYS A 173 -0.98 6.10 -29.34
CA LYS A 173 -1.32 7.45 -28.86
C LYS A 173 -2.13 7.32 -27.59
N ILE A 174 -1.57 7.78 -26.48
CA ILE A 174 -2.16 7.62 -25.14
C ILE A 174 -2.64 8.97 -24.62
N GLY A 175 -3.85 8.98 -24.07
CA GLY A 175 -4.39 10.06 -23.24
C GLY A 175 -4.29 9.67 -21.75
N LEU A 176 -3.60 10.46 -20.96
CA LEU A 176 -3.52 10.30 -19.50
C LEU A 176 -4.26 11.45 -18.84
N ILE A 177 -5.30 11.13 -18.06
CA ILE A 177 -6.11 12.12 -17.34
C ILE A 177 -5.68 12.14 -15.87
N GLY A 178 -5.15 13.27 -15.43
CA GLY A 178 -4.69 13.47 -14.05
C GLY A 178 -3.17 13.56 -13.93
N THR A 179 -2.74 14.34 -12.92
CA THR A 179 -1.33 14.67 -12.63
C THR A 179 -0.99 14.51 -11.15
N GLY A 180 -1.68 13.61 -10.44
CA GLY A 180 -1.25 13.15 -9.11
C GLY A 180 0.01 12.27 -9.20
N SER A 181 0.53 11.76 -8.07
CA SER A 181 1.73 10.93 -8.02
C SER A 181 1.73 9.82 -9.07
N SER A 182 0.65 9.06 -9.17
CA SER A 182 0.52 8.00 -10.19
C SER A 182 0.65 8.53 -11.62
N GLY A 183 0.00 9.67 -11.92
CA GLY A 183 0.08 10.28 -13.26
C GLY A 183 1.50 10.74 -13.61
N VAL A 184 2.24 11.28 -12.65
CA VAL A 184 3.64 11.69 -12.83
C VAL A 184 4.55 10.49 -13.09
N GLN A 185 4.41 9.43 -12.28
CA GLN A 185 5.19 8.20 -12.42
C GLN A 185 4.92 7.50 -13.76
N ILE A 186 3.64 7.37 -14.14
CA ILE A 186 3.23 6.79 -15.43
C ILE A 186 3.78 7.62 -16.59
N THR A 187 3.70 8.95 -16.51
CA THR A 187 4.22 9.84 -17.55
C THR A 187 5.69 9.56 -17.83
N ALA A 188 6.50 9.46 -16.80
CA ALA A 188 7.93 9.20 -16.92
C ALA A 188 8.22 7.80 -17.50
N ALA A 189 7.46 6.78 -17.06
CA ALA A 189 7.68 5.41 -17.49
C ALA A 189 7.17 5.12 -18.90
N VAL A 190 6.02 5.70 -19.28
CA VAL A 190 5.31 5.38 -20.52
C VAL A 190 5.76 6.23 -21.72
N ALA A 191 6.20 7.47 -21.48
CA ALA A 191 6.58 8.39 -22.56
C ALA A 191 7.62 7.83 -23.56
N PRO A 192 8.63 7.04 -23.17
CA PRO A 192 9.59 6.46 -24.11
C PRO A 192 9.03 5.34 -25.00
N GLU A 193 7.90 4.73 -24.63
CA GLU A 193 7.36 3.53 -25.27
C GLU A 193 6.25 3.84 -26.28
N VAL A 194 5.65 5.03 -26.17
CA VAL A 194 4.46 5.39 -26.95
C VAL A 194 4.77 6.31 -28.12
N GLU A 195 3.94 6.30 -29.16
CA GLU A 195 4.05 7.27 -30.29
C GLU A 195 3.80 8.71 -29.79
N LYS A 196 2.79 8.87 -28.92
CA LYS A 196 2.40 10.16 -28.37
C LYS A 196 1.74 9.99 -27.00
N LEU A 197 2.18 10.75 -26.04
CA LEU A 197 1.50 10.90 -24.76
C LEU A 197 0.88 12.29 -24.64
N SER A 198 -0.43 12.33 -24.38
CA SER A 198 -1.16 13.56 -24.08
C SER A 198 -1.61 13.53 -22.64
N VAL A 199 -1.10 14.42 -21.80
CA VAL A 199 -1.44 14.51 -20.38
C VAL A 199 -2.45 15.64 -20.18
N PHE A 200 -3.60 15.30 -19.59
CA PHE A 200 -4.68 16.23 -19.31
C PHE A 200 -4.73 16.55 -17.80
N GLN A 201 -4.64 17.82 -17.48
CA GLN A 201 -4.68 18.31 -16.11
C GLN A 201 -5.69 19.43 -15.92
N ARG A 202 -6.39 19.44 -14.80
CA ARG A 202 -7.26 20.54 -14.41
C ARG A 202 -6.48 21.64 -13.70
N THR A 203 -5.62 21.23 -12.76
CA THR A 203 -4.78 22.12 -11.97
C THR A 203 -3.34 21.69 -12.09
N ALA A 204 -2.46 22.61 -12.46
CA ALA A 204 -1.03 22.32 -12.53
C ALA A 204 -0.47 21.91 -11.16
N GLN A 205 0.39 20.91 -11.17
CA GLN A 205 1.10 20.45 -9.99
C GLN A 205 2.54 20.98 -10.01
N TRP A 206 3.07 21.27 -8.83
CA TRP A 206 4.50 21.49 -8.67
C TRP A 206 5.21 20.12 -8.74
N ILE A 207 6.11 19.97 -9.69
CA ILE A 207 6.90 18.76 -9.89
C ILE A 207 8.37 19.13 -9.70
N VAL A 208 9.02 18.43 -8.78
CA VAL A 208 10.46 18.57 -8.54
C VAL A 208 11.14 17.39 -9.21
N PRO A 209 12.25 17.61 -9.95
CA PRO A 209 13.06 16.51 -10.47
C PRO A 209 13.49 15.60 -9.32
N ASN A 210 13.25 14.30 -9.47
CA ASN A 210 13.70 13.27 -8.54
C ASN A 210 14.70 12.39 -9.27
N GLU A 211 15.97 12.48 -8.87
CA GLU A 211 17.01 11.63 -9.43
C GLU A 211 16.84 10.20 -8.88
N ARG A 212 16.93 9.23 -9.76
CA ARG A 212 16.94 7.83 -9.37
C ARG A 212 18.28 7.51 -8.70
N VAL A 213 18.26 7.34 -7.39
CA VAL A 213 19.43 6.96 -6.60
C VAL A 213 19.38 5.46 -6.32
N VAL A 214 20.26 4.70 -6.95
CA VAL A 214 20.40 3.24 -6.79
C VAL A 214 21.45 2.95 -5.74
N TYR A 215 21.13 2.12 -4.77
CA TYR A 215 22.09 1.66 -3.77
C TYR A 215 23.05 0.62 -4.36
N THR A 216 24.31 0.80 -4.11
CA THR A 216 25.37 -0.16 -4.47
C THR A 216 25.34 -1.38 -3.57
N GLU A 217 25.94 -2.50 -4.01
CA GLU A 217 26.05 -3.67 -3.14
C GLU A 217 26.94 -3.42 -1.92
N GLU A 218 27.92 -2.51 -2.02
CA GLU A 218 28.74 -2.09 -0.89
C GLU A 218 27.92 -1.36 0.18
N GLU A 219 27.02 -0.44 -0.23
CA GLU A 219 26.10 0.25 0.68
C GLU A 219 25.14 -0.73 1.35
N LYS A 220 24.52 -1.64 0.58
CA LYS A 220 23.64 -2.67 1.13
C LYS A 220 24.37 -3.60 2.11
N GLU A 221 25.60 -3.99 1.80
CA GLU A 221 26.39 -4.81 2.71
C GLU A 221 26.72 -4.07 4.01
N ALA A 222 26.99 -2.77 3.93
CA ALA A 222 27.15 -1.94 5.12
C ALA A 222 25.85 -1.91 5.96
N PHE A 223 24.68 -1.77 5.32
CA PHE A 223 23.38 -1.81 6.01
C PHE A 223 23.06 -3.17 6.62
N ARG A 224 23.49 -4.29 5.99
CA ARG A 224 23.28 -5.66 6.53
C ARG A 224 24.19 -5.94 7.74
N THR A 225 25.39 -5.43 7.73
CA THR A 225 26.43 -5.74 8.73
C THR A 225 26.46 -4.76 9.90
N ASP A 226 25.98 -3.54 9.70
CA ASP A 226 25.91 -2.49 10.72
C ASP A 226 24.46 -2.06 10.98
N ALA A 227 23.84 -2.71 11.96
CA ALA A 227 22.47 -2.42 12.35
C ALA A 227 22.30 -1.01 12.97
N ASP A 228 23.37 -0.43 13.54
CA ASP A 228 23.31 0.91 14.11
C ASP A 228 23.39 1.97 13.02
N LEU A 229 24.16 1.73 11.95
CA LEU A 229 24.15 2.55 10.76
C LEU A 229 22.76 2.62 10.13
N LEU A 230 22.12 1.46 9.91
CA LEU A 230 20.78 1.40 9.32
C LEU A 230 19.72 2.09 10.19
N ARG A 231 19.80 1.92 11.52
CA ARG A 231 18.89 2.57 12.47
C ARG A 231 19.10 4.08 12.52
N THR A 232 20.34 4.54 12.45
CA THR A 232 20.70 5.96 12.40
C THR A 232 20.16 6.58 11.13
N LEU A 233 20.39 5.95 9.97
CA LEU A 233 19.88 6.39 8.67
C LEU A 233 18.34 6.53 8.68
N HIS A 234 17.63 5.51 9.18
CA HIS A 234 16.19 5.55 9.32
C HIS A 234 15.73 6.73 10.19
N THR A 235 16.39 6.97 11.32
CA THR A 235 16.03 8.04 12.25
C THR A 235 16.29 9.42 11.66
N GLU A 236 17.42 9.64 11.05
CA GLU A 236 17.81 10.92 10.42
C GLU A 236 16.87 11.24 9.26
N MET A 237 16.62 10.28 8.36
CA MET A 237 15.69 10.45 7.25
C MET A 237 14.25 10.71 7.74
N SER A 238 13.79 10.00 8.78
CA SER A 238 12.45 10.21 9.37
C SER A 238 12.31 11.61 9.94
N THR A 239 13.33 12.09 10.64
CA THR A 239 13.36 13.45 11.22
C THR A 239 13.33 14.49 10.11
N ALA A 240 14.20 14.38 9.12
CA ALA A 240 14.28 15.31 8.00
C ALA A 240 12.97 15.35 7.19
N PHE A 241 12.34 14.19 6.98
CA PHE A 241 11.05 14.11 6.28
C PHE A 241 9.93 14.78 7.07
N ASN A 242 9.85 14.51 8.37
CA ASN A 242 8.83 15.12 9.23
C ASN A 242 8.98 16.64 9.35
N ASP A 243 10.20 17.12 9.49
CA ASP A 243 10.49 18.56 9.56
C ASP A 243 10.19 19.25 8.23
N GLY A 244 10.55 18.63 7.10
CA GLY A 244 10.23 19.12 5.77
C GLY A 244 8.73 19.15 5.51
N PHE A 245 7.99 18.11 5.92
CA PHE A 245 6.54 18.05 5.77
C PHE A 245 5.84 19.10 6.66
N ALA A 246 6.26 19.23 7.91
CA ALA A 246 5.69 20.23 8.83
C ALA A 246 5.87 21.67 8.31
N THR A 247 7.00 21.98 7.67
CA THR A 247 7.27 23.31 7.09
C THR A 247 6.53 23.55 5.77
N SER A 248 6.10 22.49 5.07
CA SER A 248 5.39 22.60 3.78
C SER A 248 3.88 22.77 3.92
N VAL A 249 3.32 22.54 5.11
CA VAL A 249 1.88 22.57 5.39
C VAL A 249 1.45 23.87 6.09
N ILE A 250 2.39 24.74 6.43
CA ILE A 250 2.15 26.08 6.99
C ILE A 250 2.27 27.11 5.86
#